data_39d479fdbcebe14294dfd143f302dd02
#
_entry.id   39d479fdbcebe14294dfd143f302dd02
#
_cell.length_a   1.000
_cell.length_b   1.000
_cell.length_c   1.000
_cell.angle_alpha   90.00
_cell.angle_beta   90.00
_cell.angle_gamma   90.00
#
_symmetry.space_group_name_H-M   'P 1'
#
loop_
_entity.id
_entity.type
_entity.pdbx_description
1 polymer ?
#
loop_
_entity_poly.entity_id
_entity_poly.type
_entity_poly.pdbx_seq_one_letter_code
_entity_poly.pdbx_strand_id
1 'polypeptide(L)'
;EKHWEGIVEHVLSGGINKANLLLCHRGFAPGIDNPNGYRNIPDFDMAMRMKEKTRLPMIFDPSHTGGSVEKVIKIAQEADAYEFDGLVIEVHPNPKKALSDVNQQLTWKQFRKLLKNLYKRRIKSVKMSLRAKL
;
A
#
# COMPACT_ATOMS: atom_id res chain seq x y z
N GLU A 1 13.64 1.52 -10.55
CA GLU A 1 13.08 0.28 -11.14
C GLU A 1 14.13 -0.82 -11.21
N LYS A 2 15.26 -0.64 -11.90
CA LYS A 2 16.33 -1.65 -12.04
C LYS A 2 16.77 -2.30 -10.73
N HIS A 3 16.81 -1.52 -9.63
CA HIS A 3 17.17 -2.05 -8.31
C HIS A 3 16.10 -3.04 -7.79
N TRP A 4 14.83 -2.75 -7.97
CA TRP A 4 13.73 -3.65 -7.60
C TRP A 4 13.74 -4.94 -8.43
N GLU A 5 14.00 -4.82 -9.73
CA GLU A 5 14.14 -5.98 -10.61
C GLU A 5 15.27 -6.91 -10.14
N GLY A 6 16.43 -6.34 -9.84
CA GLY A 6 17.58 -7.11 -9.32
C GLY A 6 17.26 -7.81 -7.99
N ILE A 7 16.47 -7.20 -7.09
CA ILE A 7 16.02 -7.85 -5.85
C ILE A 7 15.11 -9.04 -6.18
N VAL A 8 14.15 -8.89 -7.08
CA VAL A 8 13.24 -9.98 -7.49
C VAL A 8 14.03 -11.13 -8.09
N GLU A 9 14.94 -10.85 -9.01
CA GLU A 9 15.80 -11.86 -9.62
C GLU A 9 16.65 -12.59 -8.58
N HIS A 10 17.25 -11.86 -7.65
CA HIS A 10 18.06 -12.44 -6.58
C HIS A 10 17.25 -13.38 -5.68
N VAL A 11 16.04 -12.99 -5.27
CA VAL A 11 15.16 -13.82 -4.44
C VAL A 11 14.74 -15.09 -5.19
N LEU A 12 14.39 -14.97 -6.47
CA LEU A 12 14.01 -16.12 -7.29
C LEU A 12 15.19 -17.07 -7.55
N SER A 13 16.40 -16.54 -7.78
CA SER A 13 17.61 -17.35 -7.93
C SER A 13 17.99 -18.10 -6.65
N GLY A 14 17.58 -17.61 -5.49
CA GLY A 14 17.69 -18.28 -4.20
C GLY A 14 16.74 -19.47 -4.00
N GLY A 15 15.96 -19.84 -5.03
CA GLY A 15 15.10 -21.03 -5.02
C GLY A 15 13.69 -20.80 -4.44
N ILE A 16 13.30 -19.54 -4.19
CA ILE A 16 11.93 -19.23 -3.77
C ILE A 16 10.97 -19.43 -4.94
N ASN A 17 9.88 -20.19 -4.71
CA ASN A 17 8.84 -20.34 -5.71
C ASN A 17 8.14 -18.99 -5.96
N LYS A 18 8.03 -18.61 -7.22
CA LYS A 18 7.38 -17.35 -7.63
C LYS A 18 5.95 -17.21 -7.08
N ALA A 19 5.23 -18.32 -6.91
CA ALA A 19 3.89 -18.33 -6.34
C ALA A 19 3.84 -17.90 -4.86
N ASN A 20 4.97 -17.92 -4.16
CA ASN A 20 5.10 -17.53 -2.75
C ASN A 20 5.74 -16.13 -2.60
N LEU A 21 5.90 -15.39 -3.69
CA LEU A 21 6.51 -14.06 -3.70
C LEU A 21 5.49 -13.00 -4.04
N LEU A 22 5.51 -11.92 -3.30
CA LEU A 22 4.78 -10.68 -3.59
C LEU A 22 5.70 -9.48 -3.38
N LEU A 23 5.35 -8.37 -4.00
CA LEU A 23 6.04 -7.10 -3.84
C LEU A 23 5.26 -6.22 -2.88
N CYS A 24 5.96 -5.47 -2.03
CA CYS A 24 5.35 -4.51 -1.12
C CYS A 24 5.95 -3.12 -1.35
N HIS A 25 5.12 -2.20 -1.84
CA HIS A 25 5.49 -0.79 -1.93
C HIS A 25 5.20 -0.09 -0.62
N ARG A 26 6.23 0.47 0.02
CA ARG A 26 6.12 1.23 1.28
C ARG A 26 6.63 2.67 1.17
N GLY A 27 6.82 3.15 -0.06
CA GLY A 27 7.42 4.43 -0.35
C GLY A 27 8.95 4.42 -0.24
N PHE A 28 9.55 5.51 -0.64
CA PHE A 28 11.00 5.75 -0.62
C PHE A 28 11.35 6.77 0.46
N ALA A 29 12.56 6.69 0.97
CA ALA A 29 13.08 7.70 1.90
C ALA A 29 12.87 9.10 1.30
N PRO A 30 12.30 10.05 2.07
CA PRO A 30 12.03 11.38 1.56
C PRO A 30 13.35 12.10 1.26
N GLY A 31 13.43 12.68 0.08
CA GLY A 31 14.44 13.68 -0.24
C GLY A 31 14.10 15.04 0.38
N ILE A 32 14.72 16.09 -0.12
CA ILE A 32 14.51 17.49 0.33
C ILE A 32 13.07 17.95 0.05
N ASP A 33 12.47 17.45 -1.05
CA ASP A 33 11.11 17.82 -1.50
C ASP A 33 10.07 16.78 -1.05
N ASN A 34 9.34 17.12 0.01
CA ASN A 34 8.28 16.28 0.58
C ASN A 34 7.09 17.16 1.01
N PRO A 35 6.34 17.74 0.07
CA PRO A 35 5.27 18.72 0.36
C PRO A 35 4.13 18.11 1.18
N ASN A 36 3.87 16.81 1.08
CA ASN A 36 2.83 16.12 1.85
C ASN A 36 3.31 15.69 3.25
N GLY A 37 4.60 15.82 3.54
CA GLY A 37 5.22 15.41 4.80
C GLY A 37 5.00 13.93 5.11
N TYR A 38 4.96 13.06 4.11
CA TYR A 38 4.91 11.60 4.30
C TYR A 38 6.21 11.10 4.94
N ARG A 39 6.13 10.03 5.71
CA ARG A 39 7.33 9.36 6.25
C ARG A 39 8.20 8.78 5.13
N ASN A 40 7.54 8.15 4.15
CA ASN A 40 8.16 7.71 2.90
C ASN A 40 7.32 8.21 1.72
N ILE A 41 7.95 8.66 0.66
CA ILE A 41 7.25 9.19 -0.51
C ILE A 41 6.78 8.03 -1.38
N PRO A 42 5.47 7.88 -1.65
CA PRO A 42 4.96 6.85 -2.55
C PRO A 42 5.21 7.23 -4.02
N ASP A 43 5.50 6.21 -4.82
CA ASP A 43 5.49 6.28 -6.29
C ASP A 43 4.60 5.13 -6.80
N PHE A 44 3.31 5.42 -6.92
CA PHE A 44 2.32 4.43 -7.32
C PHE A 44 2.48 4.00 -8.77
N ASP A 45 2.86 4.92 -9.66
CA ASP A 45 3.06 4.63 -11.07
C ASP A 45 4.23 3.65 -11.26
N MET A 46 5.34 3.86 -10.54
CA MET A 46 6.45 2.92 -10.54
C MET A 46 6.04 1.56 -9.95
N ALA A 47 5.25 1.53 -8.87
CA ALA A 47 4.75 0.29 -8.30
C ALA A 47 3.90 -0.49 -9.32
N MET A 48 3.03 0.17 -10.08
CA MET A 48 2.23 -0.47 -11.12
C MET A 48 3.09 -0.98 -12.28
N ARG A 49 4.09 -0.22 -12.75
CA ARG A 49 5.04 -0.71 -13.77
C ARG A 49 5.80 -1.95 -13.29
N MET A 50 6.21 -1.99 -12.02
CA MET A 50 6.87 -3.16 -11.44
C MET A 50 5.94 -4.37 -11.33
N LYS A 51 4.68 -4.17 -10.95
CA LYS A 51 3.65 -5.21 -10.95
C LYS A 51 3.48 -5.82 -12.35
N GLU A 52 3.33 -4.98 -13.36
CA GLU A 52 3.18 -5.41 -14.75
C GLU A 52 4.41 -6.18 -15.23
N LYS A 53 5.60 -5.65 -15.00
CA LYS A 53 6.87 -6.23 -15.47
C LYS A 53 7.19 -7.57 -14.82
N THR A 54 6.99 -7.68 -13.50
CA THR A 54 7.33 -8.89 -12.75
C THR A 54 6.23 -9.96 -12.78
N ARG A 55 5.00 -9.55 -13.07
CA ARG A 55 3.80 -10.40 -12.94
C ARG A 55 3.64 -10.97 -11.52
N LEU A 56 4.09 -10.23 -10.51
CA LEU A 56 3.93 -10.56 -9.10
C LEU A 56 2.81 -9.72 -8.49
N PRO A 57 2.09 -10.25 -7.48
CA PRO A 57 1.18 -9.43 -6.71
C PRO A 57 1.91 -8.24 -6.09
N MET A 58 1.27 -7.05 -6.13
CA MET A 58 1.79 -5.82 -5.55
C MET A 58 0.86 -5.35 -4.44
N ILE A 59 1.34 -5.35 -3.21
CA ILE A 59 0.64 -4.77 -2.07
C ILE A 59 1.23 -3.42 -1.70
N PHE A 60 0.47 -2.60 -1.00
CA PHE A 60 0.90 -1.29 -0.53
C PHE A 60 0.87 -1.20 0.99
N ASP A 61 1.88 -0.56 1.57
CA ASP A 61 2.00 -0.31 3.01
C ASP A 61 1.77 1.18 3.31
N PRO A 62 0.54 1.60 3.55
CA PRO A 62 0.22 2.98 3.90
C PRO A 62 0.74 3.38 5.28
N SER A 63 0.96 2.44 6.20
CA SER A 63 1.44 2.73 7.55
C SER A 63 2.83 3.35 7.52
N HIS A 64 3.76 2.69 6.84
CA HIS A 64 5.11 3.19 6.71
C HIS A 64 5.26 4.35 5.70
N THR A 65 4.34 4.46 4.76
CA THR A 65 4.26 5.63 3.86
C THR A 65 3.74 6.85 4.61
N GLY A 66 2.64 6.73 5.33
CA GLY A 66 1.97 7.85 5.99
C GLY A 66 2.72 8.40 7.20
N GLY A 67 3.15 7.53 8.12
CA GLY A 67 3.84 7.89 9.36
C GLY A 67 2.95 8.55 10.42
N SER A 68 1.68 8.81 10.14
CA SER A 68 0.67 9.23 11.10
C SER A 68 -0.69 8.69 10.70
N VAL A 69 -1.59 8.48 11.67
CA VAL A 69 -2.93 7.91 11.44
C VAL A 69 -3.70 8.64 10.34
N GLU A 70 -3.67 9.97 10.34
CA GLU A 70 -4.36 10.78 9.34
C GLU A 70 -3.82 10.49 7.92
N LYS A 71 -2.50 10.53 7.78
CA LYS A 71 -1.83 10.29 6.50
C LYS A 71 -1.96 8.83 6.03
N VAL A 72 -1.92 7.85 6.95
CA VAL A 72 -2.19 6.44 6.65
C VAL A 72 -3.57 6.27 6.04
N ILE A 73 -4.61 6.86 6.64
CA ILE A 73 -5.97 6.79 6.13
C ILE A 73 -6.08 7.48 4.76
N LYS A 74 -5.49 8.67 4.62
CA LYS A 74 -5.49 9.43 3.37
C LYS A 74 -4.84 8.65 2.24
N ILE A 75 -3.59 8.21 2.43
CA ILE A 75 -2.83 7.54 1.38
C ILE A 75 -3.39 6.14 1.04
N ALA A 76 -3.97 5.41 2.00
CA ALA A 76 -4.68 4.17 1.72
C ALA A 76 -5.92 4.38 0.82
N GLN A 77 -6.61 5.52 0.96
CA GLN A 77 -7.72 5.88 0.10
C GLN A 77 -7.29 6.36 -1.29
N GLU A 78 -6.13 7.01 -1.40
CA GLU A 78 -5.53 7.39 -2.69
C GLU A 78 -5.08 6.15 -3.46
N ALA A 79 -4.47 5.18 -2.78
CA ALA A 79 -4.05 3.90 -3.36
C ALA A 79 -5.22 3.07 -3.94
N ASP A 80 -6.47 3.31 -3.51
CA ASP A 80 -7.66 2.62 -4.04
C ASP A 80 -7.95 2.94 -5.52
N ALA A 81 -7.35 4.01 -6.07
CA ALA A 81 -7.41 4.34 -7.50
C ALA A 81 -6.43 3.50 -8.35
N TYR A 82 -5.53 2.78 -7.72
CA TYR A 82 -4.52 1.93 -8.35
C TYR A 82 -4.84 0.45 -8.16
N GLU A 83 -4.27 -0.39 -9.01
CA GLU A 83 -4.53 -1.84 -9.01
C GLU A 83 -3.64 -2.61 -8.03
N PHE A 84 -3.52 -2.13 -6.79
CA PHE A 84 -2.87 -2.91 -5.73
C PHE A 84 -3.71 -4.14 -5.38
N ASP A 85 -3.03 -5.27 -5.17
CA ASP A 85 -3.68 -6.54 -4.79
C ASP A 85 -4.06 -6.58 -3.31
N GLY A 86 -3.49 -5.70 -2.49
CA GLY A 86 -3.80 -5.60 -1.07
C GLY A 86 -3.12 -4.44 -0.36
N LEU A 87 -3.44 -4.29 0.91
CA LEU A 87 -2.83 -3.32 1.82
C LEU A 87 -2.26 -4.03 3.06
N VAL A 88 -1.12 -3.55 3.55
CA VAL A 88 -0.57 -3.90 4.87
C VAL A 88 -0.76 -2.72 5.80
N ILE A 89 -1.53 -2.89 6.87
CA ILE A 89 -1.86 -1.81 7.79
C ILE A 89 -1.55 -2.24 9.22
N GLU A 90 -0.77 -1.43 9.92
CA GLU A 90 -0.48 -1.63 11.33
C GLU A 90 -1.68 -1.24 12.19
N VAL A 91 -2.09 -2.16 13.06
CA VAL A 91 -3.24 -1.99 13.96
C VAL A 91 -2.87 -2.39 15.37
N HIS A 92 -3.22 -1.58 16.35
CA HIS A 92 -2.98 -1.89 17.76
C HIS A 92 -4.22 -1.52 18.61
N PRO A 93 -4.60 -2.31 19.62
CA PRO A 93 -5.73 -2.00 20.50
C PRO A 93 -5.55 -0.70 21.25
N ASN A 94 -4.32 -0.34 21.60
CA ASN A 94 -3.94 0.94 22.19
C ASN A 94 -2.62 1.44 21.59
N PRO A 95 -2.64 2.18 20.46
CA PRO A 95 -1.43 2.61 19.75
C PRO A 95 -0.39 3.32 20.62
N LYS A 96 -0.82 4.06 21.65
CA LYS A 96 0.09 4.73 22.60
C LYS A 96 0.96 3.76 23.42
N LYS A 97 0.58 2.49 23.50
CA LYS A 97 1.31 1.42 24.19
C LYS A 97 2.04 0.49 23.23
N ALA A 98 2.06 0.78 21.93
CA ALA A 98 2.80 -0.01 20.97
C ALA A 98 4.31 0.14 21.22
N LEU A 99 5.06 -0.93 20.95
CA LEU A 99 6.52 -0.94 21.14
C LEU A 99 7.26 -0.09 20.08
N SER A 100 6.65 0.08 18.91
CA SER A 100 7.18 0.90 17.81
C SER A 100 6.06 1.61 17.08
N ASP A 101 6.41 2.61 16.28
CA ASP A 101 5.54 3.23 15.27
C ASP A 101 4.18 3.73 15.80
N VAL A 102 4.15 4.20 17.05
CA VAL A 102 2.94 4.61 17.81
C VAL A 102 2.06 5.63 17.06
N ASN A 103 2.67 6.47 16.22
CA ASN A 103 1.98 7.57 15.53
C ASN A 103 1.18 7.12 14.32
N GLN A 104 1.52 5.98 13.71
CA GLN A 104 0.94 5.51 12.46
C GLN A 104 -0.02 4.33 12.64
N GLN A 105 0.02 3.65 13.78
CA GLN A 105 -0.84 2.50 14.04
C GLN A 105 -2.30 2.92 14.23
N LEU A 106 -3.21 2.24 13.56
CA LEU A 106 -4.63 2.46 13.70
C LEU A 106 -5.20 1.70 14.90
N THR A 107 -6.20 2.27 15.54
CA THR A 107 -7.08 1.50 16.42
C THR A 107 -8.00 0.59 15.59
N TRP A 108 -8.55 -0.46 16.19
CA TRP A 108 -9.55 -1.34 15.55
C TRP A 108 -10.76 -0.57 14.99
N LYS A 109 -11.18 0.50 15.68
CA LYS A 109 -12.29 1.36 15.24
C LYS A 109 -11.94 2.11 13.94
N GLN A 110 -10.74 2.69 13.89
CA GLN A 110 -10.24 3.41 12.70
C GLN A 110 -10.05 2.46 11.51
N PHE A 111 -9.44 1.29 11.75
CA PHE A 111 -9.25 0.27 10.74
C PHE A 111 -10.56 -0.21 10.12
N ARG A 112 -11.56 -0.57 10.96
CA ARG A 112 -12.89 -0.97 10.47
C ARG A 112 -13.56 0.13 9.64
N LYS A 113 -13.42 1.40 10.05
CA LYS A 113 -13.96 2.54 9.29
C LYS A 113 -13.28 2.68 7.93
N LEU A 114 -11.96 2.55 7.90
CA LEU A 114 -11.17 2.57 6.66
C LEU A 114 -11.61 1.45 5.70
N LEU A 115 -11.64 0.20 6.15
CA LEU A 115 -12.09 -0.94 5.35
C LEU A 115 -13.50 -0.74 4.77
N LYS A 116 -14.45 -0.28 5.61
CA LYS A 116 -15.82 0.00 5.16
C LYS A 116 -15.87 1.05 4.05
N ASN A 117 -15.02 2.06 4.11
CA ASN A 117 -14.95 3.11 3.10
C ASN A 117 -14.34 2.59 1.78
N LEU A 118 -13.24 1.84 1.84
CA LEU A 118 -12.61 1.21 0.67
C LEU A 118 -13.58 0.24 -0.01
N TYR A 119 -14.23 -0.62 0.75
CA TYR A 119 -15.20 -1.58 0.22
C TYR A 119 -16.38 -0.90 -0.49
N LYS A 120 -16.93 0.18 0.10
CA LYS A 120 -18.01 0.96 -0.54
C LYS A 120 -17.58 1.59 -1.87
N ARG A 121 -16.35 2.09 -1.94
CA ARG A 121 -15.78 2.68 -3.17
C ARG A 121 -15.67 1.64 -4.27
N ARG A 122 -15.11 0.45 -3.97
CA ARG A 122 -14.99 -0.65 -4.94
C ARG A 122 -16.34 -1.13 -5.46
N ILE A 123 -17.35 -1.31 -4.60
CA ILE A 123 -18.70 -1.68 -5.07
C ILE A 123 -19.26 -0.61 -5.99
N LYS A 124 -19.09 0.68 -5.67
CA LYS A 124 -19.58 1.78 -6.51
C LYS A 124 -18.89 1.77 -7.88
N SER A 125 -17.59 1.59 -7.91
CA SER A 125 -16.77 1.51 -9.13
C SER A 125 -17.23 0.34 -10.04
N VAL A 126 -17.40 -0.86 -9.49
CA VAL A 126 -17.89 -2.03 -10.23
C VAL A 126 -19.29 -1.79 -10.81
N LYS A 127 -20.21 -1.22 -10.04
CA LYS A 127 -21.57 -0.89 -10.51
C LYS A 127 -21.56 0.14 -11.64
N MET A 128 -20.66 1.14 -11.59
CA MET A 128 -20.53 2.13 -12.66
C MET A 128 -19.97 1.50 -13.94
N SER A 129 -18.93 0.66 -13.81
CA SER A 129 -18.35 -0.05 -14.96
C SER A 129 -19.35 -0.99 -15.65
N LEU A 130 -20.20 -1.68 -14.90
CA LEU A 130 -21.25 -2.53 -15.45
C LEU A 130 -22.34 -1.72 -16.18
N ARG A 131 -22.71 -0.53 -15.68
CA ARG A 131 -23.69 0.35 -16.34
C ARG A 131 -23.16 0.99 -17.62
N ALA A 132 -21.85 1.22 -17.72
CA ALA A 132 -21.23 1.79 -18.92
C ALA A 132 -21.06 0.78 -20.07
N LYS A 133 -21.29 -0.53 -19.82
CA LYS A 133 -21.19 -1.60 -20.81
C LYS A 133 -22.57 -2.08 -21.32
N LEU A 134 -23.66 -1.50 -20.81
CA LEU A 134 -25.06 -1.70 -21.25
C LEU A 134 -25.52 -0.50 -22.09
#